data_9117f6bf3643e594883e08cfc63b9a0e
#
_entry.id   9117f6bf3643e594883e08cfc63b9a0e
#
_cell.length_a   1.000
_cell.length_b   1.000
_cell.length_c   1.000
_cell.angle_alpha   90.00
_cell.angle_beta   90.00
_cell.angle_gamma   90.00
#
_symmetry.space_group_name_H-M   'P 1'
#
loop_
_entity.id
_entity.type
_entity.pdbx_description
1 polymer ?
#
loop_
_entity_poly.entity_id
_entity_poly.type
_entity_poly.pdbx_seq_one_letter_code
_entity_poly.pdbx_strand_id
1 'polypeptide(L)'
;MGTPRTRLRISVIAALAVAVAIVAAGSGIAAVQHAAKGATVQTRKIAGLGTVLVNSRGRTLYMFMPDKQKRVTCKGSCAVIWPPLKVKAGQKPTAGGAARKSLLGTDPNPGGGRVVTYNKWPLYTYVTDTKPGQATGQAIKQSGGYWYVLSPAGKVIKKP
;
A
#
# COMPACT_ATOMS: atom_id res chain seq x y z
N MET A 1 8.98 96.57 -13.60
CA MET A 1 8.95 95.27 -14.26
C MET A 1 9.35 94.19 -13.27
N GLY A 2 8.42 93.61 -12.58
CA GLY A 2 8.70 92.64 -11.50
C GLY A 2 8.00 91.38 -11.76
N THR A 3 8.74 90.28 -11.91
CA THR A 3 8.24 88.98 -12.08
C THR A 3 7.82 88.34 -10.75
N PRO A 4 6.67 87.68 -10.63
CA PRO A 4 6.24 87.03 -9.41
C PRO A 4 6.90 85.65 -9.27
N ARG A 5 7.49 85.41 -8.11
CA ARG A 5 8.06 84.12 -7.69
C ARG A 5 6.93 83.22 -7.23
N THR A 6 6.60 82.18 -8.02
CA THR A 6 5.70 81.11 -7.61
C THR A 6 6.36 80.17 -6.63
N ARG A 7 5.87 80.14 -5.39
CA ARG A 7 6.31 79.20 -4.38
C ARG A 7 5.64 77.84 -4.58
N LEU A 8 6.44 76.83 -4.91
CA LEU A 8 6.00 75.44 -5.02
C LEU A 8 5.83 74.87 -3.58
N ARG A 9 4.60 74.57 -3.24
CA ARG A 9 4.29 73.86 -1.97
C ARG A 9 4.48 72.38 -2.18
N ILE A 10 5.49 71.79 -1.57
CA ILE A 10 5.72 70.32 -1.52
C ILE A 10 4.82 69.78 -0.43
N SER A 11 3.76 69.08 -0.82
CA SER A 11 2.91 68.31 0.08
C SER A 11 3.60 66.98 0.33
N VAL A 12 4.06 66.76 1.57
CA VAL A 12 4.57 65.46 2.05
C VAL A 12 3.35 64.53 2.31
N ILE A 13 3.11 63.57 1.45
CA ILE A 13 2.13 62.53 1.69
C ILE A 13 2.83 61.43 2.52
N ALA A 14 2.45 61.31 3.78
CA ALA A 14 2.85 60.24 4.64
C ALA A 14 2.19 58.94 4.21
N ALA A 15 2.96 58.05 3.62
CA ALA A 15 2.48 56.70 3.29
C ALA A 15 2.47 55.81 4.56
N LEU A 16 1.26 55.50 5.04
CA LEU A 16 1.05 54.53 6.11
C LEU A 16 1.28 53.13 5.50
N ALA A 17 2.38 52.50 5.83
CA ALA A 17 2.61 51.09 5.47
C ALA A 17 1.81 50.20 6.44
N VAL A 18 0.71 49.63 5.95
CA VAL A 18 -0.04 48.56 6.64
C VAL A 18 0.71 47.27 6.40
N ALA A 19 1.40 46.77 7.39
CA ALA A 19 2.00 45.43 7.37
C ALA A 19 0.88 44.38 7.53
N VAL A 20 0.49 43.76 6.44
CA VAL A 20 -0.40 42.59 6.48
C VAL A 20 0.45 41.36 6.86
N ALA A 21 0.33 40.92 8.11
CA ALA A 21 0.89 39.66 8.55
C ALA A 21 0.08 38.50 7.93
N ILE A 22 0.64 37.85 6.90
CA ILE A 22 0.07 36.63 6.33
C ILE A 22 0.43 35.49 7.30
N VAL A 23 -0.53 35.10 8.14
CA VAL A 23 -0.46 33.85 8.89
C VAL A 23 -0.62 32.71 7.88
N ALA A 24 0.48 32.10 7.48
CA ALA A 24 0.48 30.87 6.72
C ALA A 24 -0.04 29.74 7.63
N ALA A 25 -1.34 29.50 7.63
CA ALA A 25 -1.92 28.28 8.17
C ALA A 25 -1.38 27.11 7.34
N GLY A 26 -0.37 26.45 7.87
CA GLY A 26 0.16 25.21 7.30
C GLY A 26 -0.92 24.15 7.31
N SER A 27 -1.73 24.06 6.24
CA SER A 27 -2.59 22.92 5.98
C SER A 27 -1.68 21.72 5.77
N GLY A 28 -1.47 20.93 6.83
CA GLY A 28 -0.85 19.61 6.74
C GLY A 28 -1.71 18.77 5.79
N ILE A 29 -1.37 18.76 4.52
CA ILE A 29 -1.91 17.83 3.55
C ILE A 29 -1.37 16.46 3.98
N ALA A 30 -2.20 15.70 4.73
CA ALA A 30 -1.95 14.28 4.92
C ALA A 30 -1.86 13.70 3.50
N ALA A 31 -0.65 13.35 3.09
CA ALA A 31 -0.42 12.67 1.84
C ALA A 31 -1.22 11.36 1.87
N VAL A 32 -2.41 11.38 1.30
CA VAL A 32 -3.15 10.17 0.98
C VAL A 32 -2.27 9.45 -0.02
N GLN A 33 -1.49 8.49 0.48
CA GLN A 33 -0.68 7.63 -0.38
C GLN A 33 -1.65 6.86 -1.27
N HIS A 34 -1.90 7.39 -2.45
CA HIS A 34 -2.58 6.68 -3.51
C HIS A 34 -1.74 5.43 -3.80
N ALA A 35 -2.27 4.27 -3.40
CA ALA A 35 -1.69 3.00 -3.80
C ALA A 35 -1.48 3.03 -5.31
N ALA A 36 -0.25 2.85 -5.77
CA ALA A 36 0.09 2.92 -7.19
C ALA A 36 -0.89 2.03 -7.97
N LYS A 37 -1.70 2.67 -8.84
CA LYS A 37 -2.72 1.99 -9.64
C LYS A 37 -2.02 0.92 -10.47
N GLY A 38 -2.24 -0.38 -10.14
CA GLY A 38 -1.61 -1.49 -10.83
C GLY A 38 -0.54 -2.25 -10.05
N ALA A 39 -0.15 -1.85 -8.82
CA ALA A 39 0.77 -2.64 -8.01
C ALA A 39 0.16 -4.00 -7.66
N THR A 40 0.92 -5.09 -7.87
CA THR A 40 0.49 -6.47 -7.62
C THR A 40 0.23 -6.74 -6.14
N VAL A 41 1.11 -6.18 -5.26
CA VAL A 41 1.03 -6.27 -3.80
C VAL A 41 0.97 -4.85 -3.24
N GLN A 42 -0.04 -4.60 -2.44
CA GLN A 42 -0.29 -3.34 -1.75
C GLN A 42 -0.45 -3.59 -0.26
N THR A 43 -0.77 -2.55 0.50
CA THR A 43 -1.02 -2.67 1.94
C THR A 43 -2.34 -2.01 2.32
N ARG A 44 -2.96 -2.56 3.37
CA ARG A 44 -4.19 -2.04 3.98
C ARG A 44 -4.15 -2.25 5.49
N LYS A 45 -4.67 -1.28 6.24
CA LYS A 45 -4.90 -1.45 7.68
C LYS A 45 -6.19 -2.27 7.88
N ILE A 46 -6.12 -3.35 8.67
CA ILE A 46 -7.25 -4.18 9.07
C ILE A 46 -7.34 -4.14 10.59
N ALA A 47 -8.55 -3.95 11.12
CA ALA A 47 -8.80 -3.93 12.57
C ALA A 47 -8.26 -5.22 13.21
N GLY A 48 -7.65 -5.10 14.38
CA GLY A 48 -7.04 -6.23 15.09
C GLY A 48 -5.70 -6.72 14.54
N LEU A 49 -5.46 -6.64 13.21
CA LEU A 49 -4.26 -7.17 12.56
C LEU A 49 -3.19 -6.12 12.26
N GLY A 50 -3.56 -4.83 12.20
CA GLY A 50 -2.66 -3.76 11.77
C GLY A 50 -2.56 -3.68 10.26
N THR A 51 -1.41 -3.23 9.74
CA THR A 51 -1.19 -3.12 8.29
C THR A 51 -0.73 -4.47 7.73
N VAL A 52 -1.48 -4.98 6.75
CA VAL A 52 -1.25 -6.26 6.10
C VAL A 52 -1.13 -6.11 4.58
N LEU A 53 -0.67 -7.15 3.91
CA LEU A 53 -0.59 -7.21 2.46
C LEU A 53 -1.97 -7.48 1.84
N VAL A 54 -2.24 -6.78 0.74
CA VAL A 54 -3.44 -6.98 -0.10
C VAL A 54 -3.03 -6.98 -1.58
N ASN A 55 -3.89 -7.52 -2.45
CA ASN A 55 -3.68 -7.43 -3.90
C ASN A 55 -4.18 -6.08 -4.46
N SER A 56 -4.06 -5.87 -5.78
CA SER A 56 -4.49 -4.67 -6.50
C SER A 56 -5.99 -4.34 -6.35
N ARG A 57 -6.82 -5.33 -5.98
CA ARG A 57 -8.26 -5.16 -5.71
C ARG A 57 -8.56 -4.94 -4.23
N GLY A 58 -7.54 -4.83 -3.37
CA GLY A 58 -7.69 -4.68 -1.93
C GLY A 58 -8.06 -5.97 -1.17
N ARG A 59 -8.02 -7.15 -1.83
CA ARG A 59 -8.23 -8.45 -1.19
C ARG A 59 -7.01 -8.84 -0.37
N THR A 60 -7.23 -9.36 0.82
CA THR A 60 -6.17 -9.77 1.74
C THR A 60 -5.33 -10.91 1.16
N LEU A 61 -4.03 -10.83 1.41
CA LEU A 61 -3.04 -11.82 0.98
C LEU A 61 -2.53 -12.61 2.17
N TYR A 62 -2.52 -13.92 1.99
CA TYR A 62 -2.12 -14.90 2.99
C TYR A 62 -0.88 -15.67 2.56
N MET A 63 -0.13 -16.14 3.53
CA MET A 63 0.86 -17.19 3.39
C MET A 63 0.34 -18.50 3.97
N PHE A 64 0.87 -19.60 3.50
CA PHE A 64 0.53 -20.96 3.95
C PHE A 64 1.72 -21.58 4.68
N MET A 65 1.56 -21.99 5.94
CA MET A 65 2.67 -22.49 6.75
C MET A 65 3.43 -23.68 6.14
N PRO A 66 2.79 -24.65 5.45
CA PRO A 66 3.49 -25.72 4.77
C PRO A 66 4.33 -25.30 3.56
N ASP A 67 4.09 -24.10 2.99
CA ASP A 67 4.89 -23.56 1.88
C ASP A 67 6.25 -23.10 2.41
N LYS A 68 7.12 -24.04 2.67
CA LYS A 68 8.51 -23.74 3.03
C LYS A 68 9.14 -22.93 1.90
N GLN A 69 10.01 -22.00 2.26
CA GLN A 69 10.65 -21.01 1.40
C GLN A 69 10.83 -21.49 -0.05
N LYS A 70 10.20 -20.79 -1.02
CA LYS A 70 10.23 -21.09 -2.47
C LYS A 70 9.59 -22.42 -2.88
N ARG A 71 8.63 -22.94 -2.13
CA ARG A 71 7.92 -24.17 -2.49
C ARG A 71 6.41 -23.99 -2.33
N VAL A 72 5.69 -23.97 -3.43
CA VAL A 72 4.22 -23.93 -3.46
C VAL A 72 3.69 -25.35 -3.21
N THR A 73 3.02 -25.56 -2.07
CA THR A 73 2.41 -26.85 -1.72
C THR A 73 0.89 -26.84 -1.85
N CYS A 74 0.26 -25.66 -1.80
CA CYS A 74 -1.18 -25.50 -2.03
C CYS A 74 -1.51 -25.69 -3.53
N LYS A 75 -2.06 -26.84 -3.88
CA LYS A 75 -2.45 -27.25 -5.25
C LYS A 75 -3.77 -28.04 -5.25
N GLY A 76 -4.36 -28.27 -6.43
CA GLY A 76 -5.65 -28.98 -6.55
C GLY A 76 -6.75 -28.26 -5.79
N SER A 77 -7.50 -28.99 -4.96
CA SER A 77 -8.61 -28.45 -4.15
C SER A 77 -8.19 -27.32 -3.21
N CYS A 78 -6.95 -27.35 -2.68
CA CYS A 78 -6.41 -26.25 -1.90
C CYS A 78 -6.38 -24.95 -2.70
N ALA A 79 -5.88 -24.97 -3.94
CA ALA A 79 -5.76 -23.80 -4.80
C ALA A 79 -7.12 -23.27 -5.31
N VAL A 80 -8.19 -24.06 -5.23
CA VAL A 80 -9.57 -23.62 -5.50
C VAL A 80 -10.06 -22.70 -4.38
N ILE A 81 -9.78 -23.08 -3.12
CA ILE A 81 -10.20 -22.31 -1.93
C ILE A 81 -9.23 -21.14 -1.66
N TRP A 82 -7.95 -21.37 -1.91
CA TRP A 82 -6.87 -20.41 -1.72
C TRP A 82 -6.15 -20.11 -3.04
N PRO A 83 -6.75 -19.35 -3.96
CA PRO A 83 -6.14 -19.05 -5.24
C PRO A 83 -4.80 -18.34 -5.09
N PRO A 84 -3.72 -18.87 -5.71
CA PRO A 84 -2.42 -18.22 -5.67
C PRO A 84 -2.45 -16.89 -6.44
N LEU A 85 -1.76 -15.88 -5.90
CA LEU A 85 -1.56 -14.60 -6.58
C LEU A 85 -0.54 -14.78 -7.71
N LYS A 86 -1.01 -14.80 -8.95
CA LYS A 86 -0.15 -15.02 -10.13
C LYS A 86 0.24 -13.71 -10.80
N VAL A 87 1.42 -13.70 -11.42
CA VAL A 87 1.82 -12.72 -12.43
C VAL A 87 1.76 -13.33 -13.82
N LYS A 88 1.51 -12.50 -14.83
CA LYS A 88 1.59 -12.92 -16.23
C LYS A 88 3.01 -13.35 -16.59
N ALA A 89 3.16 -14.22 -17.58
CA ALA A 89 4.47 -14.64 -18.09
C ALA A 89 5.31 -13.41 -18.44
N GLY A 90 6.60 -13.43 -18.07
CA GLY A 90 7.54 -12.32 -18.30
C GLY A 90 7.36 -11.10 -17.39
N GLN A 91 6.28 -11.00 -16.62
CA GLN A 91 6.05 -9.87 -15.73
C GLN A 91 6.67 -10.08 -14.34
N LYS A 92 7.21 -9.00 -13.78
CA LYS A 92 7.67 -8.95 -12.39
C LYS A 92 6.57 -8.37 -11.50
N PRO A 93 6.39 -8.86 -10.25
CA PRO A 93 5.46 -8.26 -9.31
C PRO A 93 5.93 -6.85 -8.91
N THR A 94 4.97 -5.99 -8.58
CA THR A 94 5.21 -4.61 -8.17
C THR A 94 4.65 -4.37 -6.76
N ALA A 95 5.28 -3.46 -6.01
CA ALA A 95 4.89 -3.09 -4.66
C ALA A 95 4.24 -1.71 -4.64
N GLY A 96 3.20 -1.55 -3.81
CA GLY A 96 2.53 -0.27 -3.54
C GLY A 96 2.25 -0.09 -2.05
N GLY A 97 1.94 1.15 -1.65
CA GLY A 97 1.80 1.50 -0.24
C GLY A 97 3.08 1.25 0.55
N ALA A 98 2.97 0.62 1.72
CA ALA A 98 4.12 0.27 2.57
C ALA A 98 4.78 -1.08 2.20
N ALA A 99 4.32 -1.76 1.13
CA ALA A 99 4.95 -3.00 0.68
C ALA A 99 6.36 -2.72 0.12
N ARG A 100 7.32 -3.59 0.45
CA ARG A 100 8.72 -3.43 0.08
C ARG A 100 9.05 -4.21 -1.18
N LYS A 101 9.49 -3.52 -2.24
CA LYS A 101 9.91 -4.15 -3.50
C LYS A 101 11.00 -5.20 -3.31
N SER A 102 11.93 -5.00 -2.38
CA SER A 102 13.03 -5.93 -2.07
C SER A 102 12.57 -7.27 -1.50
N LEU A 103 11.34 -7.35 -0.97
CA LEU A 103 10.76 -8.59 -0.44
C LEU A 103 9.93 -9.35 -1.49
N LEU A 104 9.67 -8.73 -2.65
CA LEU A 104 8.92 -9.38 -3.73
C LEU A 104 9.79 -10.36 -4.52
N GLY A 105 9.19 -11.47 -4.88
CA GLY A 105 9.76 -12.48 -5.76
C GLY A 105 8.66 -13.28 -6.44
N THR A 106 9.05 -14.37 -7.08
CA THR A 106 8.11 -15.32 -7.67
C THR A 106 8.64 -16.75 -7.58
N ASP A 107 7.72 -17.71 -7.41
CA ASP A 107 8.01 -19.15 -7.44
C ASP A 107 7.28 -19.81 -8.59
N PRO A 108 7.81 -20.93 -9.12
CA PRO A 108 7.04 -21.81 -10.02
C PRO A 108 5.74 -22.26 -9.35
N ASN A 109 4.62 -22.18 -10.08
CA ASN A 109 3.35 -22.70 -9.61
C ASN A 109 3.10 -24.07 -10.21
N PRO A 110 2.84 -25.13 -9.40
CA PRO A 110 2.52 -26.46 -9.92
C PRO A 110 1.33 -26.51 -10.89
N GLY A 111 0.37 -25.58 -10.74
CA GLY A 111 -0.76 -25.39 -11.64
C GLY A 111 -0.48 -24.45 -12.84
N GLY A 112 0.79 -24.26 -13.19
CA GLY A 112 1.24 -23.41 -14.29
C GLY A 112 1.41 -21.92 -13.95
N GLY A 113 2.42 -21.32 -14.58
CA GLY A 113 2.82 -19.92 -14.35
C GLY A 113 3.64 -19.71 -13.10
N ARG A 114 3.66 -18.50 -12.59
CA ARG A 114 4.43 -18.12 -11.40
C ARG A 114 3.54 -17.46 -10.36
N VAL A 115 3.73 -17.84 -9.09
CA VAL A 115 3.09 -17.24 -7.91
C VAL A 115 3.98 -16.12 -7.41
N VAL A 116 3.35 -15.01 -7.02
CA VAL A 116 4.04 -13.91 -6.33
C VAL A 116 4.45 -14.38 -4.94
N THR A 117 5.69 -14.07 -4.54
CA THR A 117 6.17 -14.29 -3.17
C THR A 117 6.45 -12.97 -2.48
N TYR A 118 6.35 -12.96 -1.15
CA TYR A 118 6.76 -11.85 -0.31
C TYR A 118 7.57 -12.38 0.87
N ASN A 119 8.79 -11.87 1.04
CA ASN A 119 9.78 -12.42 1.96
C ASN A 119 9.89 -13.97 1.84
N LYS A 120 9.95 -14.45 0.60
CA LYS A 120 10.00 -15.87 0.18
C LYS A 120 8.72 -16.67 0.43
N TRP A 121 7.67 -16.11 1.00
CA TRP A 121 6.40 -16.78 1.16
C TRP A 121 5.51 -16.61 -0.08
N PRO A 122 5.04 -17.70 -0.72
CA PRO A 122 4.00 -17.63 -1.73
C PRO A 122 2.75 -16.96 -1.18
N LEU A 123 2.08 -16.17 -2.01
CA LEU A 123 0.92 -15.38 -1.63
C LEU A 123 -0.36 -15.92 -2.27
N TYR A 124 -1.41 -15.96 -1.46
CA TYR A 124 -2.74 -16.46 -1.84
C TYR A 124 -3.83 -15.47 -1.42
N THR A 125 -4.95 -15.52 -2.12
CA THR A 125 -6.22 -14.93 -1.66
C THR A 125 -7.07 -16.02 -1.03
N TYR A 126 -8.10 -15.63 -0.29
CA TYR A 126 -9.10 -16.55 0.25
C TYR A 126 -10.45 -16.28 -0.42
N VAL A 127 -11.16 -17.33 -0.88
CA VAL A 127 -12.39 -17.16 -1.67
C VAL A 127 -13.52 -16.51 -0.89
N THR A 128 -13.58 -16.70 0.44
CA THR A 128 -14.59 -16.06 1.31
C THR A 128 -14.35 -14.59 1.59
N ASP A 129 -13.13 -14.08 1.36
CA ASP A 129 -12.86 -12.64 1.44
C ASP A 129 -13.42 -11.94 0.19
N THR A 130 -14.71 -11.68 0.16
CA THR A 130 -15.41 -11.12 -1.01
C THR A 130 -15.29 -9.61 -1.14
N LYS A 131 -14.87 -8.90 -0.09
CA LYS A 131 -14.73 -7.44 -0.05
C LYS A 131 -13.35 -7.00 0.44
N PRO A 132 -12.85 -5.81 0.03
CA PRO A 132 -11.65 -5.24 0.60
C PRO A 132 -11.76 -5.06 2.11
N GLY A 133 -10.66 -5.39 2.84
CA GLY A 133 -10.61 -5.26 4.29
C GLY A 133 -11.08 -6.48 5.09
N GLN A 134 -11.63 -7.49 4.42
CA GLN A 134 -11.89 -8.79 5.04
C GLN A 134 -10.58 -9.56 5.19
N ALA A 135 -10.43 -10.26 6.32
CA ALA A 135 -9.32 -11.18 6.59
C ALA A 135 -9.85 -12.44 7.31
N THR A 136 -10.92 -13.02 6.75
CA THR A 136 -11.62 -14.17 7.37
C THR A 136 -10.80 -15.46 7.31
N GLY A 137 -9.73 -15.47 6.52
CA GLY A 137 -8.76 -16.57 6.46
C GLY A 137 -7.66 -16.52 7.50
N GLN A 138 -7.64 -15.49 8.37
CA GLN A 138 -6.59 -15.33 9.39
C GLN A 138 -6.66 -16.44 10.45
N ALA A 139 -5.49 -17.07 10.74
CA ALA A 139 -5.32 -18.13 11.71
C ALA A 139 -6.19 -19.41 11.47
N ILE A 140 -6.74 -19.57 10.27
CA ILE A 140 -7.48 -20.80 9.91
C ILE A 140 -6.51 -21.96 9.69
N LYS A 141 -6.84 -23.13 10.25
CA LYS A 141 -6.19 -24.41 9.96
C LYS A 141 -7.01 -25.13 8.87
N GLN A 142 -6.50 -25.13 7.64
CA GLN A 142 -7.16 -25.74 6.48
C GLN A 142 -6.13 -26.27 5.49
N SER A 143 -6.50 -27.30 4.71
CA SER A 143 -5.62 -27.91 3.69
C SER A 143 -4.28 -28.42 4.27
N GLY A 144 -4.26 -28.89 5.52
CA GLY A 144 -3.08 -29.46 6.16
C GLY A 144 -2.16 -28.46 6.86
N GLY A 145 -2.53 -27.17 6.97
CA GLY A 145 -1.73 -26.18 7.67
C GLY A 145 -2.48 -24.93 8.05
N TYR A 146 -1.77 -24.02 8.71
CA TYR A 146 -2.30 -22.71 9.09
C TYR A 146 -2.05 -21.67 8.00
N TRP A 147 -2.98 -20.73 7.90
CA TRP A 147 -2.98 -19.57 7.03
C TRP A 147 -2.84 -18.29 7.84
N TYR A 148 -1.92 -17.42 7.44
CA TYR A 148 -1.69 -16.16 8.15
C TYR A 148 -1.43 -15.03 7.17
N VAL A 149 -1.79 -13.81 7.58
CA VAL A 149 -1.40 -12.59 6.86
C VAL A 149 0.05 -12.21 7.17
N LEU A 150 0.64 -11.41 6.28
CA LEU A 150 1.99 -10.85 6.43
C LEU A 150 1.90 -9.34 6.63
N SER A 151 2.77 -8.83 7.51
CA SER A 151 3.02 -7.40 7.63
C SER A 151 3.84 -6.86 6.43
N PRO A 152 3.89 -5.53 6.20
CA PRO A 152 4.75 -4.93 5.18
C PRO A 152 6.25 -5.24 5.37
N ALA A 153 6.68 -5.56 6.59
CA ALA A 153 8.05 -6.01 6.86
C ALA A 153 8.28 -7.50 6.53
N GLY A 154 7.27 -8.21 6.00
CA GLY A 154 7.35 -9.63 5.68
C GLY A 154 7.30 -10.56 6.88
N LYS A 155 6.86 -10.06 8.04
CA LYS A 155 6.67 -10.86 9.26
C LYS A 155 5.28 -11.48 9.27
N VAL A 156 5.19 -12.75 9.67
CA VAL A 156 3.92 -13.48 9.86
C VAL A 156 3.19 -12.92 11.08
N ILE A 157 1.92 -12.57 10.91
CA ILE A 157 1.04 -12.13 12.00
C ILE A 157 0.23 -13.34 12.45
N LYS A 158 0.55 -13.89 13.63
CA LYS A 158 -0.07 -15.14 14.14
C LYS A 158 -1.27 -14.92 15.08
N LYS A 159 -1.51 -13.70 15.51
CA LYS A 159 -2.71 -13.44 16.34
C LYS A 159 -3.99 -13.67 15.53
N PRO A 160 -5.04 -14.21 16.15
CA PRO A 160 -6.33 -14.41 15.52
C PRO A 160 -7.03 -13.10 15.17
#